data_21fb7452ae7241a7fde5cd93ebb0beb0
#
_entry.id   21fb7452ae7241a7fde5cd93ebb0beb0
#
_cell.length_a   1.000
_cell.length_b   1.000
_cell.length_c   1.000
_cell.angle_alpha   90.00
_cell.angle_beta   90.00
_cell.angle_gamma   90.00
#
_symmetry.space_group_name_H-M   'P 1'
#
loop_
_entity.id
_entity.type
_entity.pdbx_description
1 polymer ?
#
loop_
_entity_poly.entity_id
_entity_poly.type
_entity_poly.pdbx_seq_one_letter_code
_entity_poly.pdbx_strand_id
1 'polypeptide(L)'
;EDTNISLWTDHTCVLRSGSALCSANNDAIQNNVVQVSAGNMNTCNLRSDGTVECSRLEAPVWLSLVTAISSWDDHACALKSDSNVECWWDNTYGQIDVPSGLTWVVGISLGSYHSCALKSDKTVECWGDNRWNQSIVPSDLSGVMEISAGWDFTCTLGQTWFVRCWGSSYYGQTNVPSGLTDIIEVSGGLAHTCALKSNNTITCWWRNNRSQVSF
;
A
#
# COMPACT_ATOMS: atom_id res chain seq x y z
N GLU A 1 8.13 -17.90 9.59
CA GLU A 1 6.66 -17.79 9.55
C GLU A 1 6.34 -16.39 9.05
N ASP A 2 6.00 -16.27 7.76
CA ASP A 2 5.64 -14.99 7.16
C ASP A 2 4.23 -14.63 7.64
N THR A 3 4.15 -13.68 8.57
CA THR A 3 2.89 -13.10 9.02
C THR A 3 2.72 -11.77 8.30
N ASN A 4 1.76 -11.68 7.40
CA ASN A 4 1.36 -10.43 6.78
C ASN A 4 0.03 -9.99 7.42
N ILE A 5 -0.04 -8.74 7.87
CA ILE A 5 -1.22 -8.15 8.46
C ILE A 5 -1.63 -6.96 7.59
N SER A 6 -2.85 -6.97 7.10
CA SER A 6 -3.44 -5.83 6.40
C SER A 6 -4.59 -5.27 7.23
N LEU A 7 -4.48 -3.99 7.58
CA LEU A 7 -5.39 -3.30 8.50
C LEU A 7 -6.21 -2.24 7.77
N TRP A 8 -7.52 -2.19 8.08
CA TRP A 8 -8.39 -1.12 7.64
C TRP A 8 -9.39 -0.72 8.73
N THR A 9 -10.19 0.33 8.50
CA THR A 9 -11.07 0.90 9.53
C THR A 9 -12.07 -0.09 10.11
N ASP A 10 -12.60 -0.99 9.29
CA ASP A 10 -13.71 -1.86 9.65
C ASP A 10 -13.35 -3.34 9.67
N HIS A 11 -12.20 -3.73 9.15
CA HIS A 11 -11.73 -5.11 9.17
C HIS A 11 -10.21 -5.24 9.15
N THR A 12 -9.76 -6.35 9.69
CA THR A 12 -8.36 -6.75 9.76
C THR A 12 -8.20 -8.10 9.11
N CYS A 13 -7.24 -8.23 8.23
CA CYS A 13 -6.86 -9.51 7.67
C CYS A 13 -5.48 -9.92 8.18
N VAL A 14 -5.35 -11.16 8.59
CA VAL A 14 -4.10 -11.76 9.03
C VAL A 14 -3.79 -12.96 8.15
N LEU A 15 -2.61 -12.97 7.55
CA LEU A 15 -2.08 -14.12 6.85
C LEU A 15 -1.19 -14.91 7.80
N ARG A 16 -1.51 -16.17 8.02
CA ARG A 16 -0.71 -17.08 8.85
C ARG A 16 -0.62 -18.46 8.21
N SER A 17 0.60 -18.93 7.99
CA SER A 17 0.87 -20.28 7.44
C SER A 17 0.08 -20.57 6.14
N GLY A 18 0.01 -19.61 5.23
CA GLY A 18 -0.69 -19.75 3.94
C GLY A 18 -2.22 -19.69 4.03
N SER A 19 -2.76 -19.26 5.16
CA SER A 19 -4.21 -19.07 5.34
C SER A 19 -4.52 -17.62 5.71
N ALA A 20 -5.45 -16.99 4.99
CA ALA A 20 -5.94 -15.65 5.29
C ALA A 20 -7.19 -15.72 6.19
N LEU A 21 -7.20 -14.90 7.22
CA LEU A 21 -8.29 -14.74 8.18
C LEU A 21 -8.66 -13.26 8.28
N CYS A 22 -9.91 -12.91 7.93
CA CYS A 22 -10.42 -11.55 7.99
C CYS A 22 -11.55 -11.40 9.01
N SER A 23 -11.57 -10.27 9.77
CA SER A 23 -12.47 -10.09 10.94
C SER A 23 -13.88 -9.63 10.61
N ALA A 24 -14.15 -9.07 9.42
CA ALA A 24 -15.42 -8.39 9.14
C ALA A 24 -16.37 -9.12 8.19
N ASN A 25 -15.87 -10.00 7.39
CA ASN A 25 -16.72 -10.86 6.56
C ASN A 25 -16.49 -12.28 7.07
N ASN A 26 -17.53 -13.08 7.23
CA ASN A 26 -17.43 -14.52 7.46
C ASN A 26 -16.72 -15.22 6.28
N ASP A 27 -15.64 -14.59 5.78
CA ASP A 27 -14.86 -15.13 4.68
C ASP A 27 -14.21 -16.41 5.17
N ALA A 28 -14.60 -17.50 4.53
CA ALA A 28 -14.02 -18.81 4.78
C ALA A 28 -12.50 -18.71 4.74
N ILE A 29 -11.83 -19.41 5.66
CA ILE A 29 -10.37 -19.54 5.67
C ILE A 29 -9.92 -19.86 4.25
N GLN A 30 -9.24 -18.92 3.61
CA GLN A 30 -8.71 -19.13 2.26
C GLN A 30 -7.32 -19.74 2.37
N ASN A 31 -7.13 -20.90 1.74
CA ASN A 31 -5.87 -21.62 1.73
C ASN A 31 -4.98 -21.20 0.55
N ASN A 32 -3.68 -21.42 0.68
CA ASN A 32 -2.67 -21.10 -0.33
C ASN A 32 -2.54 -19.60 -0.63
N VAL A 33 -2.88 -18.74 0.32
CA VAL A 33 -2.71 -17.30 0.22
C VAL A 33 -1.28 -16.93 0.62
N VAL A 34 -0.62 -16.11 -0.19
CA VAL A 34 0.75 -15.62 0.05
C VAL A 34 0.78 -14.12 0.36
N GLN A 35 -0.27 -13.38 -0.02
CA GLN A 35 -0.42 -11.97 0.32
C GLN A 35 -1.90 -11.61 0.47
N VAL A 36 -2.19 -10.73 1.44
CA VAL A 36 -3.50 -10.10 1.63
C VAL A 36 -3.33 -8.60 1.49
N SER A 37 -4.23 -7.97 0.76
CA SER A 37 -4.35 -6.51 0.71
C SER A 37 -5.80 -6.11 0.99
N ALA A 38 -6.01 -5.38 2.08
CA ALA A 38 -7.33 -4.93 2.50
C ALA A 38 -7.50 -3.43 2.23
N GLY A 39 -8.58 -3.07 1.58
CA GLY A 39 -9.15 -1.73 1.50
C GLY A 39 -10.39 -1.60 2.40
N ASN A 40 -11.13 -0.49 2.30
CA ASN A 40 -12.27 -0.23 3.20
C ASN A 40 -13.43 -1.24 3.05
N MET A 41 -13.76 -1.61 1.84
CA MET A 41 -14.82 -2.57 1.56
C MET A 41 -14.39 -3.70 0.63
N ASN A 42 -13.10 -3.80 0.37
CA ASN A 42 -12.55 -4.79 -0.55
C ASN A 42 -11.30 -5.44 0.04
N THR A 43 -11.21 -6.74 -0.04
CA THR A 43 -10.02 -7.50 0.33
C THR A 43 -9.61 -8.32 -0.87
N CYS A 44 -8.35 -8.19 -1.28
CA CYS A 44 -7.76 -9.01 -2.32
C CYS A 44 -6.75 -9.99 -1.71
N ASN A 45 -6.78 -11.21 -2.17
CA ASN A 45 -5.88 -12.28 -1.79
C ASN A 45 -5.09 -12.74 -3.01
N LEU A 46 -3.78 -12.77 -2.89
CA LEU A 46 -2.88 -13.40 -3.86
C LEU A 46 -2.60 -14.83 -3.41
N ARG A 47 -2.82 -15.78 -4.28
CA ARG A 47 -2.52 -17.20 -4.04
C ARG A 47 -1.12 -17.57 -4.53
N SER A 48 -0.59 -18.66 -4.01
CA SER A 48 0.74 -19.18 -4.37
C SER A 48 0.87 -19.59 -5.85
N ASP A 49 -0.23 -19.81 -6.55
CA ASP A 49 -0.26 -20.07 -7.99
C ASP A 49 -0.30 -18.80 -8.84
N GLY A 50 -0.27 -17.63 -8.22
CA GLY A 50 -0.33 -16.33 -8.89
C GLY A 50 -1.73 -15.88 -9.28
N THR A 51 -2.78 -16.56 -8.81
CA THR A 51 -4.16 -16.12 -8.98
C THR A 51 -4.57 -15.09 -7.92
N VAL A 52 -5.44 -14.16 -8.29
CA VAL A 52 -5.95 -13.10 -7.42
C VAL A 52 -7.44 -13.25 -7.25
N GLU A 53 -7.91 -13.21 -6.01
CA GLU A 53 -9.32 -13.23 -5.66
C GLU A 53 -9.62 -12.04 -4.75
N CYS A 54 -10.62 -11.24 -5.12
CA CYS A 54 -11.05 -10.09 -4.34
C CYS A 54 -12.51 -10.24 -3.92
N SER A 55 -12.86 -9.75 -2.73
CA SER A 55 -14.19 -9.93 -2.14
C SER A 55 -15.28 -9.12 -2.86
N ARG A 56 -14.94 -7.98 -3.44
CA ARG A 56 -15.89 -7.09 -4.10
C ARG A 56 -15.48 -6.72 -5.52
N LEU A 57 -14.20 -6.53 -5.72
CA LEU A 57 -13.61 -6.12 -6.99
C LEU A 57 -13.05 -7.36 -7.70
N GLU A 58 -13.84 -8.04 -8.53
CA GLU A 58 -13.37 -9.22 -9.24
C GLU A 58 -12.12 -8.90 -10.06
N ALA A 59 -11.07 -9.67 -9.85
CA ALA A 59 -9.87 -9.56 -10.64
C ALA A 59 -10.15 -9.94 -12.11
N PRO A 60 -9.53 -9.28 -13.09
CA PRO A 60 -9.72 -9.62 -14.49
C PRO A 60 -9.36 -11.09 -14.77
N VAL A 61 -10.20 -11.78 -15.56
CA VAL A 61 -10.02 -13.21 -15.88
C VAL A 61 -8.72 -13.51 -16.64
N TRP A 62 -8.11 -12.51 -17.28
CA TRP A 62 -6.83 -12.63 -17.96
C TRP A 62 -5.62 -12.36 -17.07
N LEU A 63 -5.85 -11.93 -15.82
CA LEU A 63 -4.77 -11.63 -14.89
C LEU A 63 -4.04 -12.90 -14.49
N SER A 64 -2.73 -12.91 -14.70
CA SER A 64 -1.88 -14.07 -14.43
C SER A 64 -0.46 -13.66 -14.06
N LEU A 65 0.30 -14.59 -13.49
CA LEU A 65 1.69 -14.41 -13.11
C LEU A 65 1.88 -13.24 -12.11
N VAL A 66 0.93 -13.06 -11.22
CA VAL A 66 0.97 -12.01 -10.20
C VAL A 66 1.95 -12.39 -9.10
N THR A 67 2.78 -11.42 -8.71
CA THR A 67 3.79 -11.54 -7.66
C THR A 67 3.51 -10.66 -6.44
N ALA A 68 2.72 -9.58 -6.64
CA ALA A 68 2.25 -8.73 -5.56
C ALA A 68 0.93 -8.06 -5.92
N ILE A 69 0.13 -7.74 -4.92
CA ILE A 69 -1.12 -7.01 -5.04
C ILE A 69 -1.15 -5.83 -4.09
N SER A 70 -1.84 -4.78 -4.50
CA SER A 70 -2.25 -3.69 -3.62
C SER A 70 -3.67 -3.30 -3.96
N SER A 71 -4.50 -3.09 -2.96
CA SER A 71 -5.89 -2.67 -3.14
C SER A 71 -6.24 -1.57 -2.16
N TRP A 72 -7.12 -0.67 -2.60
CA TRP A 72 -7.77 0.31 -1.78
C TRP A 72 -9.29 0.18 -2.00
N ASP A 73 -10.07 1.23 -1.71
CA ASP A 73 -11.53 1.16 -1.72
C ASP A 73 -12.12 0.79 -3.08
N ASP A 74 -11.74 1.53 -4.10
CA ASP A 74 -12.40 1.50 -5.41
C ASP A 74 -11.50 1.03 -6.55
N HIS A 75 -10.23 0.71 -6.30
CA HIS A 75 -9.33 0.15 -7.32
C HIS A 75 -8.31 -0.80 -6.73
N ALA A 76 -7.76 -1.63 -7.57
CA ALA A 76 -6.72 -2.56 -7.23
C ALA A 76 -5.67 -2.62 -8.34
N CYS A 77 -4.43 -2.92 -7.97
CA CYS A 77 -3.34 -3.17 -8.90
C CYS A 77 -2.60 -4.46 -8.54
N ALA A 78 -2.09 -5.10 -9.57
CA ALA A 78 -1.23 -6.27 -9.49
C ALA A 78 0.12 -5.97 -10.14
N LEU A 79 1.19 -6.38 -9.47
CA LEU A 79 2.51 -6.47 -10.04
C LEU A 79 2.71 -7.89 -10.59
N LYS A 80 3.17 -7.99 -11.82
CA LYS A 80 3.41 -9.25 -12.51
C LYS A 80 4.89 -9.64 -12.48
N SER A 81 5.18 -10.89 -12.71
CA SER A 81 6.55 -11.42 -12.74
C SER A 81 7.44 -10.82 -13.84
N ASP A 82 6.85 -10.21 -14.88
CA ASP A 82 7.51 -9.46 -15.92
C ASP A 82 7.75 -7.98 -15.57
N SER A 83 7.51 -7.60 -14.31
CA SER A 83 7.61 -6.24 -13.79
C SER A 83 6.59 -5.25 -14.37
N ASN A 84 5.56 -5.71 -15.06
CA ASN A 84 4.44 -4.90 -15.50
C ASN A 84 3.41 -4.76 -14.39
N VAL A 85 2.70 -3.62 -14.39
CA VAL A 85 1.60 -3.34 -13.46
C VAL A 85 0.29 -3.35 -14.23
N GLU A 86 -0.70 -4.04 -13.72
CA GLU A 86 -2.07 -3.99 -14.20
C GLU A 86 -2.99 -3.50 -13.11
N CYS A 87 -3.81 -2.50 -13.40
CA CYS A 87 -4.78 -1.93 -12.48
C CYS A 87 -6.19 -2.04 -13.06
N TRP A 88 -7.19 -2.17 -12.19
CA TRP A 88 -8.59 -2.33 -12.60
C TRP A 88 -9.55 -1.64 -11.65
N TRP A 89 -10.75 -1.40 -12.13
CA TRP A 89 -11.94 -0.82 -11.52
C TRP A 89 -12.08 0.68 -11.71
N ASP A 90 -12.29 1.49 -10.63
CA ASP A 90 -12.58 2.91 -10.76
C ASP A 90 -11.40 3.68 -11.35
N ASN A 91 -11.71 4.52 -12.32
CA ASN A 91 -10.76 5.38 -13.01
C ASN A 91 -11.18 6.86 -13.04
N THR A 92 -11.99 7.26 -12.08
CA THR A 92 -12.55 8.64 -12.03
C THR A 92 -11.46 9.71 -12.00
N TYR A 93 -10.30 9.37 -11.43
CA TYR A 93 -9.14 10.27 -11.30
C TYR A 93 -7.90 9.81 -12.06
N GLY A 94 -8.00 8.82 -12.94
CA GLY A 94 -6.85 8.26 -13.66
C GLY A 94 -6.00 7.30 -12.82
N GLN A 95 -6.52 6.78 -11.71
CA GLN A 95 -5.77 5.93 -10.79
C GLN A 95 -5.42 4.55 -11.35
N ILE A 96 -6.09 4.09 -12.40
CA ILE A 96 -5.73 2.87 -13.11
C ILE A 96 -5.02 3.12 -14.46
N ASP A 97 -4.77 4.37 -14.83
CA ASP A 97 -4.05 4.72 -16.05
C ASP A 97 -2.54 4.56 -15.84
N VAL A 98 -2.08 3.33 -15.81
CA VAL A 98 -0.64 3.01 -15.63
C VAL A 98 0.20 3.78 -16.65
N PRO A 99 1.22 4.56 -16.23
CA PRO A 99 2.02 5.36 -17.13
C PRO A 99 2.66 4.54 -18.26
N SER A 100 2.54 5.01 -19.50
CA SER A 100 3.19 4.37 -20.63
C SER A 100 4.72 4.43 -20.46
N GLY A 101 5.38 3.29 -20.49
CA GLY A 101 6.82 3.19 -20.27
C GLY A 101 7.23 2.94 -18.80
N LEU A 102 6.28 2.75 -17.89
CA LEU A 102 6.58 2.25 -16.56
C LEU A 102 7.17 0.83 -16.66
N THR A 103 8.42 0.68 -16.24
CA THR A 103 9.17 -0.59 -16.35
C THR A 103 9.97 -0.85 -15.07
N TRP A 104 10.40 -2.10 -14.91
CA TRP A 104 11.25 -2.53 -13.79
C TRP A 104 10.63 -2.27 -12.42
N VAL A 105 9.31 -2.39 -12.33
CA VAL A 105 8.60 -2.24 -11.06
C VAL A 105 8.93 -3.43 -10.14
N VAL A 106 9.20 -3.11 -8.88
CA VAL A 106 9.52 -4.07 -7.81
C VAL A 106 8.56 -3.96 -6.61
N GLY A 107 7.72 -2.91 -6.59
CA GLY A 107 6.72 -2.72 -5.55
C GLY A 107 5.61 -1.78 -6.00
N ILE A 108 4.42 -1.96 -5.47
CA ILE A 108 3.24 -1.11 -5.72
C ILE A 108 2.57 -0.77 -4.41
N SER A 109 2.00 0.42 -4.33
CA SER A 109 1.19 0.86 -3.18
C SER A 109 0.11 1.82 -3.64
N LEU A 110 -1.11 1.58 -3.20
CA LEU A 110 -2.28 2.35 -3.59
C LEU A 110 -2.79 3.19 -2.43
N GLY A 111 -3.19 4.43 -2.76
CA GLY A 111 -4.01 5.27 -1.91
C GLY A 111 -5.46 5.22 -2.34
N SER A 112 -6.31 6.14 -1.85
CA SER A 112 -7.74 6.14 -2.21
C SER A 112 -7.97 6.31 -3.71
N TYR A 113 -7.29 7.29 -4.31
CA TYR A 113 -7.49 7.64 -5.72
C TYR A 113 -6.17 7.85 -6.47
N HIS A 114 -5.06 7.35 -5.94
CA HIS A 114 -3.78 7.39 -6.61
C HIS A 114 -3.03 6.08 -6.42
N SER A 115 -2.11 5.83 -7.33
CA SER A 115 -1.30 4.62 -7.36
C SER A 115 0.17 5.02 -7.45
N CYS A 116 1.04 4.26 -6.80
CA CYS A 116 2.48 4.47 -6.83
C CYS A 116 3.22 3.16 -7.11
N ALA A 117 4.29 3.25 -7.87
CA ALA A 117 5.20 2.16 -8.16
C ALA A 117 6.62 2.50 -7.72
N LEU A 118 7.27 1.56 -7.07
CA LEU A 118 8.70 1.56 -6.78
C LEU A 118 9.42 0.79 -7.87
N LYS A 119 10.44 1.41 -8.47
CA LYS A 119 11.27 0.77 -9.50
C LYS A 119 12.55 0.20 -8.92
N SER A 120 13.15 -0.73 -9.64
CA SER A 120 14.41 -1.39 -9.24
C SER A 120 15.59 -0.41 -9.10
N ASP A 121 15.56 0.72 -9.81
CA ASP A 121 16.53 1.81 -9.69
C ASP A 121 16.31 2.70 -8.44
N LYS A 122 15.35 2.32 -7.58
CA LYS A 122 15.01 3.04 -6.35
C LYS A 122 14.34 4.40 -6.56
N THR A 123 13.79 4.64 -7.74
CA THR A 123 12.91 5.78 -8.02
C THR A 123 11.45 5.38 -7.89
N VAL A 124 10.59 6.37 -7.70
CA VAL A 124 9.14 6.20 -7.54
C VAL A 124 8.42 6.91 -8.66
N GLU A 125 7.35 6.33 -9.15
CA GLU A 125 6.42 6.96 -10.08
C GLU A 125 5.00 6.81 -9.52
N CYS A 126 4.25 7.92 -9.47
CA CYS A 126 2.88 7.93 -8.98
C CYS A 126 1.94 8.55 -10.01
N TRP A 127 0.68 8.08 -10.04
CA TRP A 127 -0.35 8.56 -10.96
C TRP A 127 -1.73 8.57 -10.31
N GLY A 128 -2.72 9.10 -11.00
CA GLY A 128 -4.07 9.26 -10.47
C GLY A 128 -4.30 10.63 -9.85
N ASP A 129 -5.14 10.71 -8.82
CA ASP A 129 -5.52 11.96 -8.17
C ASP A 129 -4.31 12.75 -7.66
N ASN A 130 -4.35 14.05 -7.91
CA ASN A 130 -3.28 14.97 -7.54
C ASN A 130 -3.78 16.29 -6.92
N ARG A 131 -5.00 16.29 -6.40
CA ARG A 131 -5.61 17.50 -5.80
C ARG A 131 -4.84 17.99 -4.58
N TRP A 132 -4.10 17.11 -3.91
CA TRP A 132 -3.27 17.39 -2.75
C TRP A 132 -1.77 17.22 -3.03
N ASN A 133 -1.36 17.12 -4.29
CA ASN A 133 0.02 16.79 -4.71
C ASN A 133 0.49 15.40 -4.28
N GLN A 134 -0.42 14.46 -4.01
CA GLN A 134 -0.10 13.12 -3.55
C GLN A 134 0.60 12.27 -4.62
N SER A 135 0.38 12.54 -5.90
CA SER A 135 1.05 11.88 -7.02
C SER A 135 2.25 12.67 -7.58
N ILE A 136 2.56 13.86 -7.05
CA ILE A 136 3.80 14.59 -7.41
C ILE A 136 4.96 14.09 -6.56
N VAL A 137 5.76 13.20 -7.11
CA VAL A 137 6.96 12.69 -6.43
C VAL A 137 7.99 13.83 -6.26
N PRO A 138 8.50 14.07 -5.04
CA PRO A 138 9.53 15.09 -4.83
C PRO A 138 10.76 14.86 -5.70
N SER A 139 11.24 15.91 -6.39
CA SER A 139 12.33 15.81 -7.37
C SER A 139 13.68 15.44 -6.77
N ASP A 140 13.85 15.62 -5.46
CA ASP A 140 15.03 15.26 -4.68
C ASP A 140 14.95 13.85 -4.05
N LEU A 141 13.83 13.13 -4.28
CA LEU A 141 13.64 11.78 -3.74
C LEU A 141 14.48 10.77 -4.51
N SER A 142 15.29 10.01 -3.78
CA SER A 142 16.14 8.96 -4.34
C SER A 142 16.43 7.87 -3.31
N GLY A 143 16.88 6.71 -3.78
CA GLY A 143 17.26 5.61 -2.90
C GLY A 143 16.10 5.03 -2.10
N VAL A 144 14.90 5.04 -2.66
CA VAL A 144 13.69 4.52 -2.00
C VAL A 144 13.76 2.99 -1.87
N MET A 145 13.43 2.50 -0.70
CA MET A 145 13.37 1.07 -0.39
C MET A 145 11.94 0.58 -0.25
N GLU A 146 11.04 1.45 0.19
CA GLU A 146 9.63 1.13 0.44
C GLU A 146 8.75 2.33 0.12
N ILE A 147 7.55 2.07 -0.39
CA ILE A 147 6.48 3.05 -0.60
C ILE A 147 5.24 2.62 0.16
N SER A 148 4.56 3.60 0.73
CA SER A 148 3.27 3.40 1.38
C SER A 148 2.36 4.58 1.08
N ALA A 149 1.32 4.34 0.31
CA ALA A 149 0.30 5.34 0.04
C ALA A 149 -0.81 5.26 1.09
N GLY A 150 -1.19 6.41 1.61
CA GLY A 150 -2.36 6.59 2.45
C GLY A 150 -3.53 7.16 1.64
N TRP A 151 -4.57 7.67 2.33
CA TRP A 151 -5.76 8.17 1.61
C TRP A 151 -5.42 9.20 0.53
N ASP A 152 -4.86 10.35 0.90
CA ASP A 152 -4.50 11.44 0.00
C ASP A 152 -3.02 11.86 0.16
N PHE A 153 -2.16 10.95 0.54
CA PHE A 153 -0.73 11.20 0.76
C PHE A 153 0.09 9.95 0.46
N THR A 154 1.39 10.15 0.29
CA THR A 154 2.33 9.07 0.05
C THR A 154 3.53 9.22 0.98
N CYS A 155 4.01 8.12 1.53
CA CYS A 155 5.22 8.03 2.32
C CYS A 155 6.22 7.06 1.68
N THR A 156 7.49 7.28 1.91
CA THR A 156 8.58 6.40 1.51
C THR A 156 9.57 6.21 2.64
N LEU A 157 10.21 5.06 2.66
CA LEU A 157 11.40 4.78 3.43
C LEU A 157 12.60 4.71 2.49
N GLY A 158 13.63 5.52 2.77
CA GLY A 158 14.88 5.54 1.99
C GLY A 158 15.99 4.69 2.61
N GLN A 159 17.06 4.45 1.86
CA GLN A 159 18.23 3.64 2.26
C GLN A 159 18.93 4.11 3.53
N THR A 160 18.80 5.40 3.88
CA THR A 160 19.36 5.99 5.11
C THR A 160 18.36 5.97 6.27
N TRP A 161 17.35 5.12 6.21
CA TRP A 161 16.27 4.99 7.20
C TRP A 161 15.46 6.29 7.37
N PHE A 162 15.49 7.15 6.36
CA PHE A 162 14.79 8.41 6.33
C PHE A 162 13.39 8.23 5.77
N VAL A 163 12.38 8.66 6.52
CA VAL A 163 10.98 8.67 6.07
C VAL A 163 10.67 10.02 5.42
N ARG A 164 10.09 9.98 4.24
CA ARG A 164 9.59 11.16 3.53
C ARG A 164 8.13 10.97 3.17
N CYS A 165 7.30 11.94 3.54
CA CYS A 165 5.88 11.92 3.18
C CYS A 165 5.52 13.21 2.44
N TRP A 166 4.56 13.12 1.49
CA TRP A 166 4.02 14.25 0.74
C TRP A 166 2.54 14.02 0.41
N GLY A 167 1.89 15.06 -0.08
CA GLY A 167 0.44 15.05 -0.29
C GLY A 167 -0.32 15.80 0.79
N SER A 168 -1.52 15.39 1.10
CA SER A 168 -2.35 16.02 2.11
C SER A 168 -1.70 16.01 3.49
N SER A 169 -1.66 17.16 4.14
CA SER A 169 -1.21 17.30 5.54
C SER A 169 -2.31 17.90 6.43
N TYR A 170 -3.57 17.79 6.02
CA TYR A 170 -4.69 18.41 6.74
C TYR A 170 -4.78 17.97 8.21
N TYR A 171 -4.39 16.74 8.48
CA TYR A 171 -4.34 16.19 9.83
C TYR A 171 -2.91 16.04 10.38
N GLY A 172 -1.89 16.47 9.66
CA GLY A 172 -0.50 16.32 10.05
C GLY A 172 0.12 14.96 9.69
N GLN A 173 -0.56 14.14 8.88
CA GLN A 173 -0.12 12.80 8.50
C GLN A 173 1.20 12.78 7.71
N THR A 174 1.57 13.89 7.06
CA THR A 174 2.86 14.02 6.36
C THR A 174 3.94 14.71 7.19
N ASN A 175 3.63 15.15 8.43
CA ASN A 175 4.59 15.82 9.30
C ASN A 175 5.45 14.80 10.04
N VAL A 176 6.45 14.25 9.37
CA VAL A 176 7.33 13.24 9.97
C VAL A 176 7.99 13.79 11.23
N PRO A 177 7.90 13.11 12.41
CA PRO A 177 8.51 13.58 13.65
C PRO A 177 10.03 13.74 13.54
N SER A 178 10.56 14.82 14.12
CA SER A 178 12.00 15.01 14.21
C SER A 178 12.64 13.95 15.09
N GLY A 179 13.82 13.44 14.68
CA GLY A 179 14.54 12.40 15.44
C GLY A 179 13.99 10.98 15.25
N LEU A 180 13.15 10.76 14.26
CA LEU A 180 12.72 9.41 13.88
C LEU A 180 13.91 8.67 13.23
N THR A 181 14.40 7.61 13.88
CA THR A 181 15.56 6.80 13.44
C THR A 181 15.25 5.32 13.50
N ASP A 182 16.11 4.55 12.82
CA ASP A 182 16.07 3.07 12.84
C ASP A 182 14.77 2.48 12.30
N ILE A 183 14.18 3.12 11.31
CA ILE A 183 12.90 2.71 10.72
C ILE A 183 13.14 1.57 9.74
N ILE A 184 12.37 0.50 9.87
CA ILE A 184 12.43 -0.67 8.99
C ILE A 184 11.17 -0.82 8.13
N GLU A 185 10.08 -0.12 8.47
CA GLU A 185 8.82 -0.16 7.73
C GLU A 185 8.03 1.14 7.95
N VAL A 186 7.29 1.59 6.95
CA VAL A 186 6.37 2.72 7.04
C VAL A 186 4.99 2.34 6.49
N SER A 187 3.93 2.73 7.18
CA SER A 187 2.56 2.46 6.77
C SER A 187 1.69 3.71 6.88
N GLY A 188 1.07 4.07 5.75
CA GLY A 188 0.09 5.15 5.66
C GLY A 188 -1.33 4.61 5.77
N GLY A 189 -2.12 5.21 6.64
CA GLY A 189 -3.55 4.93 6.79
C GLY A 189 -4.41 6.05 6.19
N LEU A 190 -5.64 6.17 6.68
CA LEU A 190 -6.59 7.19 6.23
C LEU A 190 -6.09 8.62 6.55
N ALA A 191 -5.67 8.87 7.78
CA ALA A 191 -5.23 10.19 8.23
C ALA A 191 -4.09 10.10 9.27
N HIS A 192 -3.30 9.06 9.20
CA HIS A 192 -2.17 8.82 10.10
C HIS A 192 -1.08 8.05 9.37
N THR A 193 0.12 8.14 9.88
CA THR A 193 1.27 7.38 9.41
C THR A 193 1.93 6.70 10.60
N CYS A 194 2.33 5.47 10.44
CA CYS A 194 3.06 4.69 11.42
C CYS A 194 4.41 4.24 10.85
N ALA A 195 5.40 4.21 11.70
CA ALA A 195 6.72 3.67 11.40
C ALA A 195 7.10 2.60 12.44
N LEU A 196 7.57 1.46 11.95
CA LEU A 196 8.13 0.39 12.76
C LEU A 196 9.65 0.59 12.86
N LYS A 197 10.16 0.51 14.06
CA LYS A 197 11.61 0.59 14.33
C LYS A 197 12.23 -0.80 14.44
N SER A 198 13.53 -0.88 14.20
CA SER A 198 14.32 -2.12 14.30
C SER A 198 14.30 -2.79 15.68
N ASN A 199 13.96 -2.04 16.73
CA ASN A 199 13.74 -2.56 18.10
C ASN A 199 12.30 -3.04 18.35
N ASN A 200 11.48 -3.19 17.30
CA ASN A 200 10.08 -3.58 17.33
C ASN A 200 9.13 -2.58 18.02
N THR A 201 9.55 -1.33 18.21
CA THR A 201 8.63 -0.28 18.67
C THR A 201 7.99 0.44 17.50
N ILE A 202 6.75 0.88 17.68
CA ILE A 202 5.99 1.61 16.66
C ILE A 202 5.88 3.07 17.08
N THR A 203 6.04 3.98 16.13
CA THR A 203 5.77 5.41 16.31
C THR A 203 4.79 5.83 15.24
N CYS A 204 3.66 6.38 15.66
CA CYS A 204 2.66 6.89 14.73
C CYS A 204 2.43 8.39 14.96
N TRP A 205 2.03 9.11 13.90
CA TRP A 205 1.75 10.55 13.96
C TRP A 205 0.56 10.94 13.08
N TRP A 206 -0.16 11.93 13.50
CA TRP A 206 -1.20 12.72 13.02
C TRP A 206 -2.46 12.75 13.83
N ARG A 207 -3.72 12.56 13.29
CA ARG A 207 -4.99 12.68 14.01
C ARG A 207 -5.25 11.46 14.92
N ASN A 208 -5.26 11.65 16.24
CA ASN A 208 -5.51 10.60 17.24
C ASN A 208 -6.91 10.69 17.87
N ASN A 209 -7.93 11.02 17.07
CA ASN A 209 -9.29 11.16 17.63
C ASN A 209 -10.04 9.82 17.84
N ARG A 210 -9.46 8.70 17.41
CA ARG A 210 -10.00 7.34 17.60
C ARG A 210 -8.97 6.40 18.24
N SER A 211 -8.00 6.95 18.97
CA SER A 211 -6.92 6.18 19.62
C SER A 211 -6.11 5.28 18.69
N GLN A 212 -5.94 5.68 17.42
CA GLN A 212 -5.19 4.92 16.41
C GLN A 212 -3.71 4.73 16.77
N VAL A 213 -3.24 5.39 17.79
CA VAL A 213 -1.83 5.44 18.20
C VAL A 213 -1.62 5.29 19.70
N SER A 214 -2.61 4.79 20.41
CA SER A 214 -2.47 4.39 21.81
C SER A 214 -2.09 2.91 21.84
N PHE A 215 -0.79 2.64 22.04
CA PHE A 215 -0.23 1.31 22.28
C PHE A 215 0.17 1.17 23.74
#